data_943609b9ee1a333f1d6424ad653444e6
#
_entry.id   943609b9ee1a333f1d6424ad653444e6
#
_cell.length_a   1.000
_cell.length_b   1.000
_cell.length_c   1.000
_cell.angle_alpha   90.00
_cell.angle_beta   90.00
_cell.angle_gamma   90.00
#
_symmetry.space_group_name_H-M   'P 1'
#
loop_
_entity.id
_entity.type
_entity.pdbx_description
1 polymer ?
#
loop_
_entity_poly.entity_id
_entity_poly.type
_entity_poly.pdbx_seq_one_letter_code
_entity_poly.pdbx_strand_id
1 'polypeptide(L)'
;MAAHFPILQIVGYQNSSKTTFVEKLAGKLDQLGVNVGCLKHHGHGGEPDAFAEGKDSDRFFRAGAAASGVEGAGVFQLTARGEWTLDQLIAAYGVLAVECLLIEGFKHAPYQKVVMVRNEADCRLLKELDGIIAVIYQQSEPKTDVPSFHIEDPGALAFILNHLKEEGVCLNDLS
;
A
#
# COMPACT_ATOMS: atom_id res chain seq x y z
N MET A 1 -8.12 15.22 -10.45
CA MET A 1 -8.04 15.90 -9.15
C MET A 1 -6.91 15.28 -8.39
N ALA A 2 -6.03 16.08 -7.77
CA ALA A 2 -4.98 15.56 -6.91
C ALA A 2 -5.63 14.83 -5.71
N ALA A 3 -5.03 13.73 -5.27
CA ALA A 3 -5.44 13.08 -4.04
C ALA A 3 -5.30 14.08 -2.88
N HIS A 4 -6.33 14.15 -2.03
CA HIS A 4 -6.35 15.04 -0.87
C HIS A 4 -5.92 14.35 0.43
N PHE A 5 -5.29 13.19 0.32
CA PHE A 5 -4.80 12.39 1.44
C PHE A 5 -3.33 12.00 1.23
N PRO A 6 -2.55 11.84 2.29
CA PRO A 6 -1.18 11.34 2.24
C PRO A 6 -1.09 9.94 1.61
N ILE A 7 -0.04 9.72 0.83
CA ILE A 7 0.24 8.46 0.15
C ILE A 7 1.62 7.98 0.57
N LEU A 8 1.70 6.74 1.05
CA LEU A 8 2.95 6.09 1.39
C LEU A 8 3.11 4.78 0.60
N GLN A 9 4.23 4.64 -0.12
CA GLN A 9 4.57 3.42 -0.81
C GLN A 9 5.40 2.48 0.07
N ILE A 10 5.12 1.19 -0.02
CA ILE A 10 5.95 0.12 0.53
C ILE A 10 6.50 -0.68 -0.65
N VAL A 11 7.80 -0.61 -0.87
CA VAL A 11 8.46 -1.17 -2.05
C VAL A 11 9.58 -2.12 -1.67
N GLY A 12 9.93 -3.03 -2.57
CA GLY A 12 10.95 -4.05 -2.37
C GLY A 12 10.77 -5.20 -3.36
N TYR A 13 11.72 -6.10 -3.42
CA TYR A 13 11.59 -7.30 -4.25
C TYR A 13 10.54 -8.28 -3.70
N GLN A 14 10.22 -9.31 -4.49
CA GLN A 14 9.34 -10.39 -4.06
C GLN A 14 9.87 -11.04 -2.76
N ASN A 15 8.95 -11.47 -1.88
CA ASN A 15 9.27 -12.10 -0.59
C ASN A 15 10.08 -11.21 0.37
N SER A 16 9.96 -9.90 0.29
CA SER A 16 10.56 -8.95 1.24
C SER A 16 9.63 -8.55 2.39
N SER A 17 8.57 -9.32 2.63
CA SER A 17 7.59 -9.11 3.71
C SER A 17 6.79 -7.79 3.62
N LYS A 18 6.68 -7.21 2.42
CA LYS A 18 5.90 -5.98 2.21
C LYS A 18 4.46 -6.10 2.68
N THR A 19 3.77 -7.15 2.25
CA THR A 19 2.35 -7.37 2.58
C THR A 19 2.16 -7.45 4.10
N THR A 20 2.99 -8.22 4.80
CA THR A 20 2.95 -8.31 6.27
C THR A 20 3.20 -6.96 6.94
N PHE A 21 4.10 -6.15 6.38
CA PHE A 21 4.38 -4.82 6.91
C PHE A 21 3.20 -3.86 6.67
N VAL A 22 2.60 -3.89 5.49
CA VAL A 22 1.38 -3.11 5.16
C VAL A 22 0.23 -3.51 6.08
N GLU A 23 0.01 -4.81 6.33
CA GLU A 23 -1.01 -5.30 7.26
C GLU A 23 -0.81 -4.76 8.68
N LYS A 24 0.42 -4.81 9.20
CA LYS A 24 0.75 -4.27 10.53
C LYS A 24 0.51 -2.76 10.61
N LEU A 25 0.93 -2.01 9.60
CA LEU A 25 0.78 -0.55 9.54
C LEU A 25 -0.69 -0.16 9.40
N ALA A 26 -1.44 -0.82 8.50
CA ALA A 26 -2.87 -0.59 8.33
C ALA A 26 -3.66 -0.88 9.61
N GLY A 27 -3.39 -2.02 10.26
CA GLY A 27 -4.04 -2.36 11.53
C GLY A 27 -3.71 -1.37 12.66
N LYS A 28 -2.49 -0.78 12.65
CA LYS A 28 -2.14 0.24 13.63
C LYS A 28 -2.82 1.57 13.36
N LEU A 29 -2.93 1.97 12.10
CA LEU A 29 -3.68 3.17 11.67
C LEU A 29 -5.17 3.05 12.01
N ASP A 30 -5.78 1.89 11.75
CA ASP A 30 -7.16 1.61 12.11
C ASP A 30 -7.41 1.74 13.62
N GLN A 31 -6.52 1.18 14.46
CA GLN A 31 -6.56 1.35 15.92
C GLN A 31 -6.47 2.82 16.36
N LEU A 32 -5.83 3.67 15.58
CA LEU A 32 -5.71 5.12 15.78
C LEU A 32 -6.85 5.91 15.15
N GLY A 33 -7.88 5.23 14.64
CA GLY A 33 -9.09 5.83 14.08
C GLY A 33 -8.93 6.40 12.66
N VAL A 34 -7.90 5.99 11.91
CA VAL A 34 -7.65 6.46 10.55
C VAL A 34 -8.33 5.53 9.54
N ASN A 35 -9.13 6.10 8.64
CA ASN A 35 -9.68 5.38 7.48
C ASN A 35 -8.58 5.14 6.44
N VAL A 36 -7.87 4.02 6.56
CA VAL A 36 -6.75 3.68 5.69
C VAL A 36 -7.19 2.91 4.46
N GLY A 37 -6.74 3.34 3.27
CA GLY A 37 -6.84 2.59 2.04
C GLY A 37 -5.56 1.78 1.79
N CYS A 38 -5.68 0.61 1.18
CA CYS A 38 -4.55 -0.19 0.73
C CYS A 38 -4.69 -0.55 -0.74
N LEU A 39 -3.65 -0.28 -1.54
CA LEU A 39 -3.58 -0.64 -2.96
C LEU A 39 -2.37 -1.53 -3.18
N LYS A 40 -2.57 -2.69 -3.81
CA LYS A 40 -1.49 -3.60 -4.16
C LYS A 40 -1.33 -3.71 -5.67
N HIS A 41 -0.09 -3.57 -6.16
CA HIS A 41 0.26 -3.87 -7.53
C HIS A 41 0.56 -5.37 -7.72
N HIS A 42 -0.18 -6.02 -8.60
CA HIS A 42 0.07 -7.42 -8.96
C HIS A 42 1.16 -7.47 -10.05
N GLY A 43 2.44 -7.51 -9.63
CA GLY A 43 3.61 -7.34 -10.53
C GLY A 43 3.97 -8.56 -11.37
N HIS A 44 3.25 -9.67 -11.30
CA HIS A 44 3.61 -10.93 -11.98
C HIS A 44 2.80 -11.24 -13.24
N GLY A 45 1.95 -10.32 -13.69
CA GLY A 45 1.02 -10.54 -14.80
C GLY A 45 -0.13 -11.49 -14.41
N GLY A 46 -1.21 -11.43 -15.15
CA GLY A 46 -2.44 -12.16 -14.85
C GLY A 46 -3.46 -11.31 -14.08
N GLU A 47 -4.68 -11.76 -14.08
CA GLU A 47 -5.76 -11.11 -13.33
C GLU A 47 -5.58 -11.39 -11.83
N PRO A 48 -5.84 -10.39 -10.95
CA PRO A 48 -5.93 -10.64 -9.52
C PRO A 48 -7.05 -11.66 -9.22
N ASP A 49 -6.87 -12.50 -8.21
CA ASP A 49 -7.91 -13.41 -7.72
C ASP A 49 -9.07 -12.58 -7.13
N ALA A 50 -10.02 -12.18 -7.98
CA ALA A 50 -10.97 -11.14 -7.64
C ALA A 50 -12.32 -11.66 -7.12
N PHE A 51 -12.76 -12.84 -7.53
CA PHE A 51 -14.11 -13.32 -7.21
C PHE A 51 -14.13 -14.76 -6.75
N ALA A 52 -15.06 -15.05 -5.84
CA ALA A 52 -15.51 -16.42 -5.68
C ALA A 52 -16.21 -16.87 -6.98
N GLU A 53 -15.62 -17.85 -7.67
CA GLU A 53 -16.15 -18.40 -8.92
C GLU A 53 -17.63 -18.77 -8.78
N GLY A 54 -18.43 -18.41 -9.82
CA GLY A 54 -19.83 -18.83 -9.95
C GLY A 54 -20.87 -17.95 -9.25
N LYS A 55 -20.49 -16.83 -8.59
CA LYS A 55 -21.47 -15.86 -8.08
C LYS A 55 -22.01 -14.96 -9.19
N ASP A 56 -23.16 -14.32 -8.97
CA ASP A 56 -23.82 -13.48 -9.98
C ASP A 56 -22.95 -12.33 -10.48
N SER A 57 -22.16 -11.72 -9.61
CA SER A 57 -21.22 -10.66 -9.98
C SER A 57 -20.12 -11.15 -10.93
N ASP A 58 -19.60 -12.38 -10.73
CA ASP A 58 -18.67 -13.03 -11.65
C ASP A 58 -19.35 -13.33 -13.00
N ARG A 59 -20.59 -13.81 -12.97
CA ARG A 59 -21.38 -14.09 -14.20
C ARG A 59 -21.60 -12.82 -15.03
N PHE A 60 -21.91 -11.68 -14.40
CA PHE A 60 -22.05 -10.40 -15.11
C PHE A 60 -20.73 -9.97 -15.77
N PHE A 61 -19.63 -10.10 -15.05
CA PHE A 61 -18.31 -9.76 -15.56
C PHE A 61 -17.90 -10.66 -16.73
N ARG A 62 -18.09 -11.98 -16.61
CA ARG A 62 -17.82 -12.96 -17.70
C ARG A 62 -18.75 -12.77 -18.90
N ALA A 63 -19.97 -12.29 -18.71
CA ALA A 63 -20.91 -11.98 -19.78
C ALA A 63 -20.53 -10.71 -20.58
N GLY A 64 -19.44 -10.00 -20.19
CA GLY A 64 -18.91 -8.86 -20.94
C GLY A 64 -19.16 -7.49 -20.29
N ALA A 65 -19.68 -7.44 -19.05
CA ALA A 65 -19.77 -6.16 -18.34
C ALA A 65 -18.38 -5.54 -18.16
N ALA A 66 -18.24 -4.23 -18.44
CA ALA A 66 -16.99 -3.50 -18.22
C ALA A 66 -16.64 -3.39 -16.73
N ALA A 67 -17.66 -3.37 -15.88
CA ALA A 67 -17.51 -3.41 -14.42
C ALA A 67 -18.65 -4.22 -13.81
N SER A 68 -18.37 -4.88 -12.69
CA SER A 68 -19.36 -5.61 -11.91
C SER A 68 -19.11 -5.38 -10.43
N GLY A 69 -20.16 -5.08 -9.69
CA GLY A 69 -20.09 -4.80 -8.27
C GLY A 69 -21.12 -5.56 -7.47
N VAL A 70 -20.83 -5.74 -6.20
CA VAL A 70 -21.76 -6.28 -5.21
C VAL A 70 -21.63 -5.50 -3.91
N GLU A 71 -22.76 -5.16 -3.33
CA GLU A 71 -22.84 -4.50 -2.03
C GLU A 71 -23.64 -5.37 -1.07
N GLY A 72 -23.24 -5.41 0.18
CA GLY A 72 -23.97 -6.09 1.25
C GLY A 72 -23.31 -5.86 2.60
N ALA A 73 -24.13 -5.65 3.63
CA ALA A 73 -23.69 -5.42 5.00
C ALA A 73 -22.62 -4.32 5.16
N GLY A 74 -22.69 -3.27 4.34
CA GLY A 74 -21.73 -2.15 4.34
C GLY A 74 -20.42 -2.44 3.62
N VAL A 75 -20.28 -3.58 2.96
CA VAL A 75 -19.13 -3.92 2.14
C VAL A 75 -19.49 -3.77 0.67
N PHE A 76 -18.70 -2.99 -0.06
CA PHE A 76 -18.81 -2.86 -1.51
C PHE A 76 -17.56 -3.45 -2.19
N GLN A 77 -17.79 -4.38 -3.09
CA GLN A 77 -16.77 -4.98 -3.94
C GLN A 77 -17.04 -4.61 -5.40
N LEU A 78 -16.05 -4.04 -6.07
CA LEU A 78 -16.11 -3.66 -7.49
C LEU A 78 -14.94 -4.28 -8.25
N THR A 79 -15.23 -4.90 -9.39
CA THR A 79 -14.23 -5.29 -10.37
C THR A 79 -14.51 -4.60 -11.69
N ALA A 80 -13.48 -4.02 -12.29
CA ALA A 80 -13.58 -3.33 -13.55
C ALA A 80 -12.42 -3.71 -14.48
N ARG A 81 -12.70 -3.87 -15.77
CA ARG A 81 -11.71 -4.10 -16.82
C ARG A 81 -11.18 -2.78 -17.33
N GLY A 82 -9.90 -2.74 -17.67
CA GLY A 82 -9.27 -1.58 -18.29
C GLY A 82 -7.77 -1.56 -18.09
N GLU A 83 -7.11 -0.68 -18.83
CA GLU A 83 -5.74 -0.29 -18.55
C GLU A 83 -5.78 0.82 -17.49
N TRP A 84 -5.38 0.50 -16.27
CA TRP A 84 -5.46 1.43 -15.14
C TRP A 84 -4.11 2.09 -14.88
N THR A 85 -4.07 3.41 -14.98
CA THR A 85 -2.94 4.18 -14.45
C THR A 85 -3.00 4.26 -12.94
N LEU A 86 -1.85 4.45 -12.28
CA LEU A 86 -1.82 4.63 -10.83
C LEU A 86 -2.68 5.83 -10.38
N ASP A 87 -2.66 6.92 -11.14
CA ASP A 87 -3.47 8.12 -10.83
C ASP A 87 -4.98 7.82 -10.87
N GLN A 88 -5.45 7.01 -11.82
CA GLN A 88 -6.86 6.58 -11.87
C GLN A 88 -7.21 5.68 -10.68
N LEU A 89 -6.31 4.77 -10.29
CA LEU A 89 -6.51 3.94 -9.10
C LEU A 89 -6.57 4.80 -7.84
N ILE A 90 -5.65 5.73 -7.66
CA ILE A 90 -5.65 6.67 -6.52
C ILE A 90 -6.93 7.50 -6.48
N ALA A 91 -7.39 8.01 -7.65
CA ALA A 91 -8.64 8.77 -7.74
C ALA A 91 -9.86 7.98 -7.28
N ALA A 92 -9.88 6.65 -7.50
CA ALA A 92 -10.95 5.79 -6.99
C ALA A 92 -11.02 5.75 -5.45
N TYR A 93 -9.89 5.84 -4.76
CA TYR A 93 -9.86 5.95 -3.29
C TYR A 93 -10.39 7.31 -2.78
N GLY A 94 -10.33 8.35 -3.61
CA GLY A 94 -10.82 9.66 -3.26
C GLY A 94 -12.33 9.74 -3.00
N VAL A 95 -13.12 8.77 -3.50
CA VAL A 95 -14.58 8.67 -3.24
C VAL A 95 -14.91 7.77 -2.05
N LEU A 96 -13.92 7.12 -1.44
CA LEU A 96 -14.09 6.15 -0.35
C LEU A 96 -13.81 6.74 1.04
N ALA A 97 -13.75 8.06 1.18
CA ALA A 97 -13.42 8.76 2.44
C ALA A 97 -12.14 8.27 3.11
N VAL A 98 -11.14 7.89 2.31
CA VAL A 98 -9.82 7.43 2.78
C VAL A 98 -9.02 8.65 3.25
N GLU A 99 -8.38 8.54 4.41
CA GLU A 99 -7.56 9.58 5.02
C GLU A 99 -6.06 9.35 4.83
N CYS A 100 -5.67 8.11 4.48
CA CYS A 100 -4.30 7.73 4.14
C CYS A 100 -4.31 6.54 3.18
N LEU A 101 -3.46 6.54 2.16
CA LEU A 101 -3.35 5.44 1.21
C LEU A 101 -1.97 4.78 1.30
N LEU A 102 -1.94 3.50 1.63
CA LEU A 102 -0.76 2.66 1.58
C LEU A 102 -0.72 1.93 0.24
N ILE A 103 0.40 2.05 -0.48
CA ILE A 103 0.57 1.41 -1.80
C ILE A 103 1.68 0.36 -1.73
N GLU A 104 1.35 -0.91 -1.90
CA GLU A 104 2.34 -1.96 -2.08
C GLU A 104 2.75 -2.05 -3.55
N GLY A 105 3.99 -1.73 -3.87
CA GLY A 105 4.52 -1.78 -5.23
C GLY A 105 4.58 -0.42 -5.93
N PHE A 106 4.47 -0.40 -7.27
CA PHE A 106 4.65 0.78 -8.11
C PHE A 106 5.94 1.56 -7.81
N LYS A 107 7.05 0.87 -7.57
CA LYS A 107 8.29 1.40 -6.95
C LYS A 107 8.87 2.65 -7.60
N HIS A 108 8.59 2.91 -8.89
CA HIS A 108 9.06 4.08 -9.62
C HIS A 108 8.07 5.26 -9.62
N ALA A 109 6.92 5.14 -8.95
CA ALA A 109 5.99 6.25 -8.80
C ALA A 109 6.57 7.32 -7.85
N PRO A 110 6.20 8.61 -8.01
CA PRO A 110 6.87 9.74 -7.35
C PRO A 110 6.31 10.02 -5.94
N TYR A 111 6.02 8.98 -5.16
CA TYR A 111 5.55 9.12 -3.79
C TYR A 111 6.65 8.77 -2.79
N GLN A 112 6.53 9.27 -1.57
CA GLN A 112 7.38 8.88 -0.44
C GLN A 112 7.26 7.37 -0.18
N LYS A 113 8.38 6.72 0.16
CA LYS A 113 8.40 5.27 0.24
C LYS A 113 9.26 4.70 1.36
N VAL A 114 8.81 3.59 1.87
CA VAL A 114 9.58 2.68 2.71
C VAL A 114 10.13 1.57 1.83
N VAL A 115 11.44 1.37 1.86
CA VAL A 115 12.11 0.32 1.07
C VAL A 115 12.38 -0.90 1.95
N MET A 116 11.86 -2.06 1.53
CA MET A 116 12.08 -3.34 2.20
C MET A 116 13.27 -4.05 1.56
N VAL A 117 14.34 -4.32 2.31
CA VAL A 117 15.53 -5.04 1.87
C VAL A 117 15.71 -6.33 2.64
N ARG A 118 15.92 -7.46 1.94
CA ARG A 118 16.14 -8.76 2.55
C ARG A 118 17.61 -8.99 2.87
N ASN A 119 18.48 -8.53 1.99
CA ASN A 119 19.91 -8.76 2.01
C ASN A 119 20.66 -7.65 1.24
N GLU A 120 21.99 -7.73 1.19
CA GLU A 120 22.84 -6.73 0.55
C GLU A 120 22.53 -6.51 -0.95
N ALA A 121 22.14 -7.56 -1.68
CA ALA A 121 21.82 -7.44 -3.11
C ALA A 121 20.60 -6.54 -3.36
N ASP A 122 19.65 -6.48 -2.41
CA ASP A 122 18.47 -5.63 -2.51
C ASP A 122 18.81 -4.14 -2.29
N CYS A 123 19.96 -3.81 -1.69
CA CYS A 123 20.39 -2.43 -1.41
C CYS A 123 20.60 -1.59 -2.68
N ARG A 124 20.67 -2.19 -3.86
CA ARG A 124 20.66 -1.47 -5.14
C ARG A 124 19.41 -0.59 -5.29
N LEU A 125 18.26 -0.99 -4.71
CA LEU A 125 17.03 -0.19 -4.72
C LEU A 125 17.23 1.19 -4.09
N LEU A 126 18.13 1.31 -3.10
CA LEU A 126 18.42 2.57 -2.41
C LEU A 126 19.12 3.59 -3.31
N LYS A 127 19.73 3.12 -4.42
CA LYS A 127 20.38 3.97 -5.42
C LYS A 127 19.47 4.25 -6.63
N GLU A 128 18.46 3.43 -6.83
CA GLU A 128 17.55 3.47 -7.99
C GLU A 128 16.26 4.26 -7.70
N LEU A 129 15.91 4.43 -6.43
CA LEU A 129 14.63 4.97 -6.03
C LEU A 129 14.78 6.31 -5.31
N ASP A 130 13.89 7.25 -5.63
CA ASP A 130 13.77 8.54 -4.97
C ASP A 130 12.66 8.54 -3.90
N GLY A 131 12.69 9.53 -3.01
CA GLY A 131 11.66 9.72 -1.99
C GLY A 131 11.66 8.66 -0.89
N ILE A 132 12.81 8.05 -0.61
CA ILE A 132 12.95 7.06 0.46
C ILE A 132 12.94 7.78 1.81
N ILE A 133 11.98 7.44 2.68
CA ILE A 133 11.88 7.99 4.03
C ILE A 133 12.44 7.04 5.10
N ALA A 134 12.41 5.74 4.84
CA ALA A 134 12.96 4.72 5.73
C ALA A 134 13.32 3.45 4.97
N VAL A 135 14.21 2.65 5.56
CA VAL A 135 14.57 1.31 5.08
C VAL A 135 14.23 0.29 6.17
N ILE A 136 13.54 -0.78 5.79
CA ILE A 136 13.29 -1.93 6.67
C ILE A 136 14.13 -3.10 6.17
N TYR A 137 15.03 -3.60 7.01
CA TYR A 137 15.93 -4.69 6.61
C TYR A 137 15.69 -5.98 7.40
N GLN A 138 16.04 -7.13 6.81
CA GLN A 138 15.86 -8.45 7.41
C GLN A 138 17.15 -9.08 7.93
N GLN A 139 18.27 -8.98 7.21
CA GLN A 139 19.52 -9.69 7.55
C GLN A 139 20.58 -8.76 8.11
N SER A 140 20.96 -7.75 7.36
CA SER A 140 22.03 -6.84 7.75
C SER A 140 21.62 -5.39 7.49
N GLU A 141 22.01 -4.53 8.39
CA GLU A 141 21.75 -3.10 8.28
C GLU A 141 22.43 -2.53 7.03
N PRO A 142 21.65 -1.87 6.14
CA PRO A 142 22.19 -1.28 4.94
C PRO A 142 22.97 0.00 5.26
N LYS A 143 24.00 0.29 4.48
CA LYS A 143 24.69 1.59 4.51
C LYS A 143 23.83 2.61 3.78
N THR A 144 23.19 3.48 4.52
CA THR A 144 22.26 4.51 4.01
C THR A 144 22.23 5.71 4.93
N ASP A 145 21.90 6.89 4.38
CA ASP A 145 21.74 8.14 5.14
C ASP A 145 20.30 8.31 5.67
N VAL A 146 19.35 7.46 5.24
CA VAL A 146 17.98 7.49 5.76
C VAL A 146 17.81 6.53 6.94
N PRO A 147 16.86 6.79 7.86
CA PRO A 147 16.59 5.90 8.99
C PRO A 147 16.38 4.46 8.54
N SER A 148 17.05 3.52 9.21
CA SER A 148 16.96 2.09 8.93
C SER A 148 16.58 1.32 10.19
N PHE A 149 15.69 0.33 10.02
CA PHE A 149 15.15 -0.47 11.11
C PHE A 149 15.17 -1.95 10.75
N HIS A 150 15.50 -2.80 11.72
CA HIS A 150 15.26 -4.22 11.55
C HIS A 150 13.76 -4.50 11.46
N ILE A 151 13.34 -5.51 10.68
CA ILE A 151 11.93 -5.83 10.45
C ILE A 151 11.14 -6.15 11.74
N GLU A 152 11.85 -6.56 12.79
CA GLU A 152 11.27 -6.84 14.11
C GLU A 152 11.32 -5.63 15.07
N ASP A 153 11.95 -4.53 14.66
CA ASP A 153 12.06 -3.33 15.49
C ASP A 153 10.71 -2.60 15.54
N PRO A 154 10.10 -2.48 16.72
CA PRO A 154 8.86 -1.72 16.87
C PRO A 154 9.03 -0.23 16.57
N GLY A 155 10.25 0.29 16.65
CA GLY A 155 10.57 1.68 16.30
C GLY A 155 10.26 2.03 14.85
N ALA A 156 10.29 1.04 13.95
CA ALA A 156 9.92 1.23 12.54
C ALA A 156 8.49 1.77 12.37
N LEU A 157 7.53 1.14 13.02
CA LEU A 157 6.13 1.58 12.97
C LEU A 157 5.95 2.95 13.62
N ALA A 158 6.57 3.18 14.78
CA ALA A 158 6.49 4.46 15.47
C ALA A 158 7.06 5.61 14.59
N PHE A 159 8.18 5.39 13.93
CA PHE A 159 8.79 6.36 13.01
C PHE A 159 7.83 6.69 11.86
N ILE A 160 7.25 5.66 11.21
CA ILE A 160 6.37 5.85 10.05
C ILE A 160 5.06 6.54 10.46
N LEU A 161 4.49 6.20 11.62
CA LEU A 161 3.29 6.86 12.12
C LEU A 161 3.52 8.34 12.41
N ASN A 162 4.67 8.69 13.01
CA ASN A 162 5.05 10.09 13.22
C ASN A 162 5.20 10.83 11.90
N HIS A 163 5.84 10.20 10.92
CA HIS A 163 5.99 10.76 9.58
C HIS A 163 4.62 11.02 8.92
N LEU A 164 3.71 10.06 8.95
CA LEU A 164 2.34 10.22 8.41
C LEU A 164 1.56 11.34 9.14
N LYS A 165 1.76 11.50 10.45
CA LYS A 165 1.19 12.61 11.22
C LYS A 165 1.72 13.97 10.74
N GLU A 166 3.00 14.08 10.45
CA GLU A 166 3.63 15.28 9.88
C GLU A 166 3.08 15.59 8.48
N GLU A 167 2.76 14.57 7.69
CA GLU A 167 2.12 14.69 6.38
C GLU A 167 0.61 14.98 6.45
N GLY A 168 0.03 15.11 7.64
CA GLY A 168 -1.35 15.54 7.84
C GLY A 168 -2.36 14.42 8.15
N VAL A 169 -1.91 13.20 8.42
CA VAL A 169 -2.80 12.15 8.93
C VAL A 169 -3.19 12.46 10.37
N CYS A 170 -4.48 12.56 10.65
CA CYS A 170 -5.00 12.78 12.00
C CYS A 170 -4.97 11.46 12.79
N LEU A 171 -4.01 11.31 13.71
CA LEU A 171 -3.93 10.17 14.60
C LEU A 171 -4.62 10.49 15.93
N ASN A 172 -5.58 9.67 16.35
CA ASN A 172 -6.13 9.75 17.69
C ASN A 172 -5.12 9.20 18.69
N ASP A 173 -4.99 9.86 19.83
CA ASP A 173 -4.15 9.32 20.91
C ASP A 173 -4.80 8.01 21.41
N LEU A 174 -3.98 6.98 21.59
CA LEU A 174 -4.40 5.76 22.28
C LEU A 174 -4.60 6.15 23.76
N SER A 175 -5.85 6.31 24.18
CA SER A 175 -6.22 6.50 25.58
C SER A 175 -5.99 5.24 26.41
#